data_fd8ea88ce0d62374b72faa3d74d9069d
#
_entry.id   fd8ea88ce0d62374b72faa3d74d9069d
#
_cell.length_a   1.000
_cell.length_b   1.000
_cell.length_c   1.000
_cell.angle_alpha   90.00
_cell.angle_beta   90.00
_cell.angle_gamma   90.00
#
_symmetry.space_group_name_H-M   'P 1'
#
loop_
_entity.id
_entity.type
_entity.pdbx_description
1 polymer ?
#
loop_
_entity_poly.entity_id
_entity_poly.type
_entity_poly.pdbx_seq_one_letter_code
_entity_poly.pdbx_strand_id
1 'polypeptide(L)'
;MQTKALWFALASLGVGIFVACSPDPPIVSANDVYRPFGYGSGNKYTGIHDRSQKTASVSNTAPSVRSSRISASSLMRQVGIKHDYLSYRARGRSRKSMSPRYITIHSTQNWSKGADARRHSLALKRGALGRLSWHYTVDEDIAVQHLPTTEQGNHADFDGPGNRYSIGVEMCEHPGNSRSATTERTAKLAAWLMYKHKIPLSKVVPHYTWPRKGKNPPNKNCPHFLLDNGRPGYKWRGFLRKVDSYYRKIASGAYG
;
A
#
# COMPACT_ATOMS: atom_id res chain seq x y z
N MET A 1 3.53 -59.28 -32.58
CA MET A 1 4.34 -58.11 -32.18
C MET A 1 3.41 -57.01 -31.71
N GLN A 2 3.24 -56.82 -30.42
CA GLN A 2 2.40 -55.80 -29.83
C GLN A 2 3.29 -54.70 -29.26
N THR A 3 3.22 -53.50 -29.84
CA THR A 3 3.90 -52.30 -29.36
C THR A 3 3.07 -51.66 -28.25
N LYS A 4 3.59 -51.65 -27.02
CA LYS A 4 3.02 -50.93 -25.86
C LYS A 4 3.37 -49.47 -25.95
N ALA A 5 2.36 -48.63 -26.11
CA ALA A 5 2.50 -47.17 -25.97
C ALA A 5 2.53 -46.80 -24.48
N LEU A 6 3.62 -46.17 -24.04
CA LEU A 6 3.74 -45.55 -22.71
C LEU A 6 3.06 -44.17 -22.73
N TRP A 7 2.02 -44.01 -21.91
CA TRP A 7 1.43 -42.70 -21.63
C TRP A 7 2.16 -42.02 -20.47
N PHE A 8 2.84 -40.96 -20.73
CA PHE A 8 3.33 -40.05 -19.68
C PHE A 8 2.20 -39.14 -19.24
N ALA A 9 1.71 -39.31 -18.02
CA ALA A 9 0.79 -38.38 -17.40
C ALA A 9 1.56 -37.15 -16.91
N LEU A 10 1.37 -36.01 -17.57
CA LEU A 10 1.77 -34.68 -17.09
C LEU A 10 0.77 -34.25 -16.04
N ALA A 11 1.16 -34.34 -14.77
CA ALA A 11 0.43 -33.70 -13.67
C ALA A 11 0.58 -32.18 -13.78
N SER A 12 -0.42 -31.50 -14.34
CA SER A 12 -0.55 -30.05 -14.27
C SER A 12 -0.98 -29.65 -12.86
N LEU A 13 -0.06 -29.13 -12.05
CA LEU A 13 -0.37 -28.41 -10.82
C LEU A 13 -1.10 -27.11 -11.17
N GLY A 14 -2.42 -27.19 -11.23
CA GLY A 14 -3.29 -26.03 -11.34
C GLY A 14 -3.26 -25.24 -10.04
N VAL A 15 -2.65 -24.06 -10.08
CA VAL A 15 -2.79 -23.05 -9.03
C VAL A 15 -4.18 -22.44 -9.20
N GLY A 16 -5.15 -22.99 -8.48
CA GLY A 16 -6.51 -22.44 -8.41
C GLY A 16 -6.49 -21.09 -7.70
N ILE A 17 -6.76 -20.03 -8.43
CA ILE A 17 -7.08 -18.72 -7.84
C ILE A 17 -8.56 -18.78 -7.46
N PHE A 18 -8.85 -19.11 -6.19
CA PHE A 18 -10.20 -18.97 -5.65
C PHE A 18 -10.49 -17.49 -5.42
N VAL A 19 -11.34 -16.92 -6.25
CA VAL A 19 -12.00 -15.63 -6.01
C VAL A 19 -13.23 -15.92 -5.14
N ALA A 20 -13.13 -15.67 -3.84
CA ALA A 20 -14.29 -15.72 -2.96
C ALA A 20 -15.19 -14.52 -3.25
N CYS A 21 -16.37 -14.75 -3.81
CA CYS A 21 -17.43 -13.76 -3.94
C CYS A 21 -18.17 -13.65 -2.60
N SER A 22 -18.12 -12.49 -1.95
CA SER A 22 -19.06 -12.11 -0.88
C SER A 22 -20.08 -11.13 -1.44
N PRO A 23 -21.37 -11.14 -0.99
CA PRO A 23 -22.42 -10.30 -1.54
C PRO A 23 -22.22 -8.81 -1.21
N ASP A 24 -22.61 -7.97 -2.17
CA ASP A 24 -22.32 -6.55 -2.21
C ASP A 24 -23.26 -5.69 -1.35
N PRO A 25 -22.73 -4.62 -0.69
CA PRO A 25 -23.52 -3.48 -0.24
C PRO A 25 -23.59 -2.35 -1.29
N PRO A 26 -24.59 -1.45 -1.21
CA PRO A 26 -24.95 -0.50 -2.26
C PRO A 26 -23.90 0.58 -2.55
N ILE A 27 -23.90 1.04 -3.80
CA ILE A 27 -22.97 1.98 -4.43
C ILE A 27 -23.11 3.39 -3.82
N VAL A 28 -22.00 3.97 -3.37
CA VAL A 28 -21.88 5.39 -3.02
C VAL A 28 -20.83 6.03 -3.93
N SER A 29 -21.12 7.25 -4.41
CA SER A 29 -20.31 8.01 -5.35
C SER A 29 -18.87 8.25 -4.86
N ALA A 30 -17.90 8.24 -5.76
CA ALA A 30 -16.48 8.45 -5.48
C ALA A 30 -16.16 9.84 -4.86
N ASN A 31 -17.09 10.80 -4.94
CA ASN A 31 -16.93 12.15 -4.42
C ASN A 31 -17.21 12.27 -2.92
N ASP A 32 -17.88 11.28 -2.30
CA ASP A 32 -18.26 11.34 -0.89
C ASP A 32 -17.20 10.74 0.06
N VAL A 33 -16.16 10.11 -0.47
CA VAL A 33 -15.19 9.36 0.34
C VAL A 33 -13.98 10.20 0.78
N TYR A 34 -13.77 11.37 0.19
CA TYR A 34 -12.58 12.16 0.48
C TYR A 34 -12.90 13.65 0.68
N ARG A 35 -13.23 14.04 1.93
CA ARG A 35 -12.98 15.42 2.38
C ARG A 35 -11.55 15.47 2.93
N PRO A 36 -10.64 16.24 2.34
CA PRO A 36 -9.34 16.48 2.96
C PRO A 36 -9.58 17.14 4.32
N PHE A 37 -8.77 16.78 5.32
CA PHE A 37 -8.75 17.46 6.60
C PHE A 37 -8.48 18.95 6.35
N GLY A 38 -9.56 19.74 6.25
CA GLY A 38 -9.50 21.19 6.22
C GLY A 38 -9.21 21.70 7.63
N TYR A 39 -8.27 22.59 7.76
CA TYR A 39 -8.19 23.51 8.87
C TYR A 39 -9.52 24.24 8.97
N GLY A 40 -10.38 23.82 9.90
CA GLY A 40 -11.64 24.46 10.19
C GLY A 40 -11.40 25.68 11.08
N SER A 41 -11.50 26.85 10.51
CA SER A 41 -11.77 28.06 11.26
C SER A 41 -13.23 28.09 11.66
N GLY A 42 -13.49 28.31 12.94
CA GLY A 42 -14.73 28.94 13.41
C GLY A 42 -15.89 28.01 13.76
N ASN A 43 -15.99 27.61 15.00
CA ASN A 43 -17.26 27.22 15.59
C ASN A 43 -17.76 28.31 16.53
N LYS A 44 -18.79 29.04 16.07
CA LYS A 44 -19.63 29.87 16.95
C LYS A 44 -20.59 28.96 17.69
N TYR A 45 -20.35 28.74 18.96
CA TYR A 45 -21.41 28.36 19.92
C TYR A 45 -21.56 29.49 20.90
N THR A 46 -22.70 30.14 20.81
CA THR A 46 -23.24 31.11 21.80
C THR A 46 -23.98 30.35 22.88
N GLY A 47 -23.71 30.72 24.12
CA GLY A 47 -24.73 30.61 25.16
C GLY A 47 -24.39 29.87 26.44
N ILE A 48 -24.09 30.65 27.49
CA ILE A 48 -24.75 30.77 28.81
C ILE A 48 -23.93 30.31 30.02
N HIS A 49 -23.68 31.30 30.86
CA HIS A 49 -23.52 31.43 32.33
C HIS A 49 -22.25 30.87 33.04
N ASP A 50 -21.43 31.85 33.35
CA ASP A 50 -20.99 32.40 34.63
C ASP A 50 -20.94 31.42 35.82
N ARG A 51 -19.73 31.21 36.29
CA ARG A 51 -19.36 31.25 37.71
C ARG A 51 -17.84 31.34 37.88
N SER A 52 -17.47 32.50 38.44
CA SER A 52 -16.14 32.81 38.97
C SER A 52 -15.58 31.69 39.88
N GLN A 53 -14.40 31.18 39.53
CA GLN A 53 -13.49 30.61 40.53
C GLN A 53 -12.04 30.94 40.21
N LYS A 54 -11.36 31.33 41.26
CA LYS A 54 -10.01 31.83 41.41
C LYS A 54 -8.92 31.16 40.59
N THR A 55 -8.10 31.97 39.98
CA THR A 55 -6.84 31.63 39.31
C THR A 55 -5.84 30.97 40.26
N ALA A 56 -5.57 29.69 40.02
CA ALA A 56 -4.31 29.06 40.34
C ALA A 56 -3.54 28.86 39.05
N SER A 57 -2.43 29.57 38.90
CA SER A 57 -1.53 29.41 37.75
C SER A 57 -0.82 28.07 37.89
N VAL A 58 -1.36 27.05 37.24
CA VAL A 58 -0.67 25.78 36.98
C VAL A 58 0.11 25.98 35.69
N SER A 59 1.43 26.06 35.81
CA SER A 59 2.32 26.01 34.63
C SER A 59 2.20 24.63 33.99
N ASN A 60 1.31 24.52 33.00
CA ASN A 60 1.21 23.36 32.12
C ASN A 60 2.37 23.38 31.12
N THR A 61 3.56 23.00 31.55
CA THR A 61 4.57 22.49 30.66
C THR A 61 4.18 21.05 30.32
N ALA A 62 3.27 20.91 29.34
CA ALA A 62 3.08 19.64 28.68
C ALA A 62 4.44 19.19 28.12
N PRO A 63 4.91 17.96 28.40
CA PRO A 63 6.15 17.48 27.81
C PRO A 63 5.96 17.49 26.30
N SER A 64 6.69 18.37 25.60
CA SER A 64 6.79 18.29 24.15
C SER A 64 7.42 16.94 23.82
N VAL A 65 6.62 15.99 23.36
CA VAL A 65 7.12 14.75 22.79
C VAL A 65 7.94 15.17 21.56
N ARG A 66 9.23 15.39 21.75
CA ARG A 66 10.17 15.58 20.66
C ARG A 66 10.11 14.31 19.83
N SER A 67 9.32 14.33 18.75
CA SER A 67 9.39 13.30 17.73
C SER A 67 10.83 13.22 17.27
N SER A 68 11.53 12.12 17.63
CA SER A 68 12.95 11.95 17.31
C SER A 68 13.10 12.03 15.79
N ARG A 69 13.77 13.10 15.35
CA ARG A 69 14.09 13.29 13.93
C ARG A 69 15.02 12.17 13.47
N ILE A 70 14.75 11.62 12.30
CA ILE A 70 15.62 10.63 11.66
C ILE A 70 15.89 11.07 10.22
N SER A 71 17.04 10.70 9.66
CA SER A 71 17.29 10.96 8.25
C SER A 71 16.45 10.05 7.34
N ALA A 72 16.11 10.52 6.15
CA ALA A 72 15.42 9.70 5.15
C ALA A 72 16.19 8.41 4.81
N SER A 73 17.53 8.48 4.79
CA SER A 73 18.39 7.30 4.60
C SER A 73 18.31 6.32 5.77
N SER A 74 18.18 6.81 7.00
CA SER A 74 17.97 5.95 8.18
C SER A 74 16.61 5.24 8.12
N LEU A 75 15.55 5.94 7.72
CA LEU A 75 14.24 5.32 7.52
C LEU A 75 14.29 4.25 6.42
N MET A 76 14.95 4.53 5.30
CA MET A 76 15.13 3.58 4.20
C MET A 76 15.87 2.32 4.63
N ARG A 77 16.93 2.44 5.46
CA ARG A 77 17.62 1.27 6.03
C ARG A 77 16.69 0.41 6.88
N GLN A 78 15.78 1.01 7.66
CA GLN A 78 14.79 0.28 8.46
C GLN A 78 13.76 -0.47 7.59
N VAL A 79 13.49 0.01 6.37
CA VAL A 79 12.64 -0.70 5.40
C VAL A 79 13.33 -1.98 4.91
N GLY A 80 14.65 -2.00 4.80
CA GLY A 80 15.40 -3.16 4.33
C GLY A 80 15.16 -3.46 2.85
N ILE A 81 15.22 -2.43 1.98
CA ILE A 81 14.98 -2.58 0.54
C ILE A 81 16.06 -3.48 -0.09
N LYS A 82 15.60 -4.50 -0.81
CA LYS A 82 16.42 -5.37 -1.67
C LYS A 82 15.99 -5.14 -3.12
N HIS A 83 16.94 -4.71 -3.94
CA HIS A 83 16.70 -4.53 -5.37
C HIS A 83 16.77 -5.90 -6.07
N ASP A 84 15.68 -6.29 -6.72
CA ASP A 84 15.55 -7.54 -7.48
C ASP A 84 14.69 -7.28 -8.72
N TYR A 85 15.22 -6.42 -9.59
CA TYR A 85 14.50 -5.92 -10.77
C TYR A 85 14.16 -7.02 -11.78
N LEU A 86 12.98 -6.88 -12.35
CA LEU A 86 12.58 -7.64 -13.52
C LEU A 86 13.52 -7.33 -14.69
N SER A 87 13.93 -8.36 -15.42
CA SER A 87 14.69 -8.17 -16.66
C SER A 87 13.89 -7.29 -17.63
N TYR A 88 14.59 -6.57 -18.51
CA TYR A 88 13.92 -5.71 -19.51
C TYR A 88 12.93 -6.48 -20.38
N ARG A 89 13.19 -7.78 -20.66
CA ARG A 89 12.35 -8.67 -21.47
C ARG A 89 11.27 -9.40 -20.68
N ALA A 90 11.19 -9.21 -19.36
CA ALA A 90 10.18 -9.90 -18.54
C ALA A 90 8.75 -9.57 -19.03
N ARG A 91 7.89 -10.58 -19.11
CA ARG A 91 6.54 -10.48 -19.64
C ARG A 91 5.66 -9.41 -18.97
N GLY A 92 5.84 -9.22 -17.65
CA GLY A 92 5.09 -8.24 -16.86
C GLY A 92 5.64 -6.82 -16.96
N ARG A 93 6.87 -6.62 -17.46
CA ARG A 93 7.51 -5.32 -17.48
C ARG A 93 6.95 -4.44 -18.61
N SER A 94 6.40 -3.27 -18.25
CA SER A 94 5.73 -2.37 -19.20
C SER A 94 6.70 -1.61 -20.09
N ARG A 95 7.88 -1.29 -19.58
CA ARG A 95 8.92 -0.45 -20.24
C ARG A 95 8.46 0.98 -20.57
N LYS A 96 7.34 1.41 -19.99
CA LYS A 96 6.80 2.76 -20.14
C LYS A 96 7.31 3.63 -18.99
N SER A 97 7.81 4.82 -19.32
CA SER A 97 8.20 5.79 -18.30
C SER A 97 7.00 6.26 -17.47
N MET A 98 7.24 6.60 -16.22
CA MET A 98 6.23 7.09 -15.29
C MET A 98 6.79 8.23 -14.45
N SER A 99 6.00 9.30 -14.30
CA SER A 99 6.17 10.31 -13.26
C SER A 99 5.21 9.97 -12.12
N PRO A 100 5.68 9.41 -10.99
CA PRO A 100 4.80 8.93 -9.94
C PRO A 100 4.08 10.08 -9.24
N ARG A 101 2.76 9.96 -9.11
CA ARG A 101 1.88 10.92 -8.43
C ARG A 101 1.11 10.30 -7.27
N TYR A 102 1.11 8.97 -7.19
CA TYR A 102 0.41 8.20 -6.17
C TYR A 102 1.27 7.06 -5.65
N ILE A 103 0.94 6.59 -4.48
CA ILE A 103 1.42 5.31 -3.93
C ILE A 103 0.18 4.47 -3.68
N THR A 104 0.07 3.33 -4.37
CA THR A 104 -1.05 2.41 -4.21
C THR A 104 -0.64 1.23 -3.34
N ILE A 105 -1.35 1.06 -2.24
CA ILE A 105 -1.14 -0.04 -1.30
C ILE A 105 -2.09 -1.18 -1.65
N HIS A 106 -1.52 -2.37 -1.74
CA HIS A 106 -2.20 -3.63 -1.99
C HIS A 106 -1.95 -4.63 -0.87
N SER A 107 -2.68 -5.72 -0.89
CA SER A 107 -2.31 -6.94 -0.21
C SER A 107 -2.34 -8.10 -1.21
N THR A 108 -1.39 -9.01 -1.08
CA THR A 108 -1.19 -10.10 -2.07
C THR A 108 -2.38 -11.04 -2.15
N GLN A 109 -3.18 -11.12 -1.07
CA GLN A 109 -4.27 -12.12 -0.95
C GLN A 109 -3.78 -13.53 -1.28
N ASN A 110 -2.51 -13.81 -0.95
CA ASN A 110 -1.87 -15.10 -1.17
C ASN A 110 -1.53 -15.73 0.18
N TRP A 111 -2.33 -16.71 0.56
CA TRP A 111 -2.20 -17.45 1.81
C TRP A 111 -1.41 -18.77 1.67
N SER A 112 -0.73 -18.96 0.54
CA SER A 112 0.13 -20.14 0.36
C SER A 112 1.33 -20.05 1.31
N LYS A 113 1.67 -21.18 1.95
CA LYS A 113 2.84 -21.25 2.84
C LYS A 113 4.11 -20.80 2.12
N GLY A 114 4.85 -19.87 2.73
CA GLY A 114 6.09 -19.32 2.21
C GLY A 114 5.93 -18.36 1.03
N ALA A 115 4.72 -17.78 0.79
CA ALA A 115 4.49 -16.75 -0.21
C ALA A 115 5.00 -15.38 0.29
N ASP A 116 6.29 -15.30 0.59
CA ASP A 116 7.02 -14.12 1.04
C ASP A 116 7.37 -13.16 -0.12
N ALA A 117 8.04 -12.07 0.18
CA ALA A 117 8.43 -11.07 -0.82
C ALA A 117 9.39 -11.63 -1.88
N ARG A 118 10.28 -12.56 -1.50
CA ARG A 118 11.22 -13.21 -2.43
C ARG A 118 10.51 -14.16 -3.38
N ARG A 119 9.53 -14.93 -2.89
CA ARG A 119 8.71 -15.83 -3.73
C ARG A 119 7.87 -15.04 -4.73
N HIS A 120 7.32 -13.90 -4.35
CA HIS A 120 6.63 -13.01 -5.28
C HIS A 120 7.58 -12.44 -6.34
N SER A 121 8.82 -12.07 -5.96
CA SER A 121 9.84 -11.66 -6.93
C SER A 121 10.11 -12.77 -7.96
N LEU A 122 10.31 -13.99 -7.49
CA LEU A 122 10.56 -15.13 -8.36
C LEU A 122 9.38 -15.40 -9.31
N ALA A 123 8.14 -15.30 -8.80
CA ALA A 123 6.93 -15.49 -9.62
C ALA A 123 6.82 -14.43 -10.73
N LEU A 124 7.11 -13.16 -10.41
CA LEU A 124 7.17 -12.08 -11.39
C LEU A 124 8.24 -12.33 -12.45
N LYS A 125 9.46 -12.70 -12.06
CA LYS A 125 10.58 -12.98 -12.96
C LYS A 125 10.30 -14.13 -13.91
N ARG A 126 9.63 -15.18 -13.43
CA ARG A 126 9.25 -16.36 -14.24
C ARG A 126 8.03 -16.10 -15.12
N GLY A 127 7.41 -14.92 -15.02
CA GLY A 127 6.18 -14.60 -15.77
C GLY A 127 4.96 -15.43 -15.33
N ALA A 128 5.01 -16.09 -14.15
CA ALA A 128 3.92 -16.91 -13.62
C ALA A 128 2.65 -16.09 -13.35
N LEU A 129 2.78 -14.79 -13.17
CA LEU A 129 1.68 -13.84 -12.95
C LEU A 129 1.25 -13.12 -14.24
N GLY A 130 1.65 -13.62 -15.40
CA GLY A 130 1.28 -13.08 -16.70
C GLY A 130 1.85 -11.67 -16.93
N ARG A 131 0.96 -10.69 -17.15
CA ARG A 131 1.34 -9.30 -17.36
C ARG A 131 1.34 -8.45 -16.09
N LEU A 132 1.02 -9.04 -14.93
CA LEU A 132 1.05 -8.29 -13.68
C LEU A 132 2.49 -7.91 -13.32
N SER A 133 2.64 -6.71 -12.78
CA SER A 133 3.88 -6.21 -12.23
C SER A 133 3.61 -5.03 -11.29
N TRP A 134 4.41 -4.92 -10.25
CA TRP A 134 4.34 -3.83 -9.29
C TRP A 134 5.74 -3.48 -8.80
N HIS A 135 5.87 -2.41 -8.01
CA HIS A 135 7.18 -1.86 -7.67
C HIS A 135 7.81 -2.54 -6.47
N TYR A 136 7.03 -2.84 -5.42
CA TYR A 136 7.54 -3.43 -4.19
C TYR A 136 6.63 -4.53 -3.68
N THR A 137 7.24 -5.62 -3.21
CA THR A 137 6.58 -6.56 -2.31
C THR A 137 7.21 -6.46 -0.93
N VAL A 138 6.39 -6.37 0.11
CA VAL A 138 6.80 -6.16 1.49
C VAL A 138 6.31 -7.32 2.35
N ASP A 139 7.19 -7.93 3.12
CA ASP A 139 6.88 -8.86 4.20
C ASP A 139 7.39 -8.31 5.55
N GLU A 140 7.38 -9.14 6.58
CA GLU A 140 7.82 -8.74 7.92
C GLU A 140 9.32 -8.41 8.00
N ASP A 141 10.14 -8.95 7.09
CA ASP A 141 11.59 -8.84 7.14
C ASP A 141 12.17 -7.83 6.16
N ILE A 142 11.64 -7.77 4.93
CA ILE A 142 12.21 -6.98 3.84
C ILE A 142 11.16 -6.34 2.94
N ALA A 143 11.62 -5.41 2.10
CA ALA A 143 10.89 -4.94 0.92
C ALA A 143 11.70 -5.27 -0.33
N VAL A 144 11.16 -6.06 -1.26
CA VAL A 144 11.82 -6.38 -2.53
C VAL A 144 11.31 -5.43 -3.61
N GLN A 145 12.23 -4.73 -4.27
CA GLN A 145 11.90 -3.83 -5.38
C GLN A 145 12.05 -4.53 -6.72
N HIS A 146 10.97 -4.54 -7.52
CA HIS A 146 10.88 -5.25 -8.80
C HIS A 146 10.99 -4.33 -10.02
N LEU A 147 10.57 -3.08 -9.89
CA LEU A 147 10.61 -2.07 -10.94
C LEU A 147 11.22 -0.76 -10.43
N PRO A 148 11.91 0.01 -11.29
CA PRO A 148 12.20 1.42 -11.01
C PRO A 148 10.90 2.18 -10.71
N THR A 149 10.90 3.07 -9.73
CA THR A 149 9.71 3.87 -9.40
C THR A 149 9.30 4.87 -10.50
N THR A 150 10.13 5.03 -11.50
CA THR A 150 9.90 5.84 -12.70
C THR A 150 9.44 5.01 -13.92
N GLU A 151 9.13 3.74 -13.73
CA GLU A 151 8.57 2.85 -14.74
C GLU A 151 7.16 2.42 -14.36
N GLN A 152 6.23 2.40 -15.31
CA GLN A 152 4.84 2.02 -15.08
C GLN A 152 4.74 0.52 -14.71
N GLY A 153 4.00 0.21 -13.63
CA GLY A 153 3.58 -1.14 -13.27
C GLY A 153 2.18 -1.47 -13.78
N ASN A 154 1.84 -2.76 -13.81
CA ASN A 154 0.53 -3.27 -14.20
C ASN A 154 -0.13 -3.92 -12.97
N HIS A 155 -0.69 -3.13 -12.04
CA HIS A 155 -1.15 -3.62 -10.74
C HIS A 155 -2.53 -3.12 -10.29
N ALA A 156 -3.13 -2.15 -10.98
CA ALA A 156 -4.33 -1.48 -10.49
C ALA A 156 -5.53 -1.56 -11.46
N ASP A 157 -5.54 -0.75 -12.52
CA ASP A 157 -6.71 -0.43 -13.34
C ASP A 157 -6.46 -0.56 -14.85
N PHE A 158 -5.60 -1.50 -15.23
CA PHE A 158 -5.21 -1.78 -16.64
C PHE A 158 -4.45 -0.61 -17.26
N ASP A 159 -5.12 0.26 -18.01
CA ASP A 159 -4.58 1.44 -18.67
C ASP A 159 -4.95 2.77 -17.99
N GLY A 160 -5.54 2.68 -16.81
CA GLY A 160 -6.01 3.82 -16.04
C GLY A 160 -4.90 4.54 -15.25
N PRO A 161 -5.27 5.58 -14.49
CA PRO A 161 -4.31 6.41 -13.75
C PRO A 161 -3.60 5.64 -12.63
N GLY A 162 -4.20 4.57 -12.09
CA GLY A 162 -3.57 3.72 -11.08
C GLY A 162 -2.32 3.02 -11.60
N ASN A 163 -2.34 2.51 -12.84
CA ASN A 163 -1.14 1.96 -13.48
C ASN A 163 -0.19 3.05 -14.01
N ARG A 164 -0.74 4.14 -14.58
CA ARG A 164 0.06 5.17 -15.26
C ARG A 164 0.85 6.07 -14.35
N TYR A 165 0.40 6.27 -13.10
CA TYR A 165 0.95 7.30 -12.21
C TYR A 165 1.18 6.82 -10.79
N SER A 166 1.08 5.52 -10.51
CA SER A 166 1.15 5.01 -9.14
C SER A 166 2.29 4.01 -8.92
N ILE A 167 3.00 4.18 -7.81
CA ILE A 167 3.93 3.18 -7.29
C ILE A 167 3.11 2.12 -6.55
N GLY A 168 3.07 0.88 -7.07
CA GLY A 168 2.37 -0.23 -6.43
C GLY A 168 3.22 -0.90 -5.35
N VAL A 169 2.64 -1.10 -4.17
CA VAL A 169 3.26 -1.77 -3.01
C VAL A 169 2.33 -2.89 -2.54
N GLU A 170 2.79 -4.13 -2.64
CA GLU A 170 2.08 -5.33 -2.22
C GLU A 170 2.54 -5.80 -0.84
N MET A 171 1.61 -6.00 0.10
CA MET A 171 1.88 -6.56 1.43
C MET A 171 1.63 -8.07 1.43
N CYS A 172 2.59 -8.86 1.89
CA CYS A 172 2.46 -10.31 2.03
C CYS A 172 1.47 -10.71 3.14
N GLU A 173 0.80 -11.85 2.94
CA GLU A 173 -0.22 -12.39 3.86
C GLU A 173 -0.10 -13.89 4.12
N HIS A 174 1.00 -14.52 3.76
CA HIS A 174 1.19 -15.95 3.94
C HIS A 174 1.19 -16.37 5.43
N PRO A 175 0.89 -17.63 5.75
CA PRO A 175 0.97 -18.14 7.11
C PRO A 175 2.37 -17.98 7.69
N GLY A 176 2.43 -17.49 8.93
CA GLY A 176 3.69 -17.17 9.62
C GLY A 176 4.18 -15.74 9.43
N ASN A 177 3.68 -15.00 8.43
CA ASN A 177 4.02 -13.59 8.25
C ASN A 177 3.33 -12.71 9.30
N SER A 178 4.08 -11.88 10.00
CA SER A 178 3.54 -10.87 10.91
C SER A 178 2.91 -9.72 10.14
N ARG A 179 1.56 -9.71 10.06
CA ARG A 179 0.79 -8.63 9.43
C ARG A 179 1.13 -7.27 10.02
N SER A 180 1.34 -7.19 11.34
CA SER A 180 1.70 -5.94 12.02
C SER A 180 3.06 -5.42 11.56
N ALA A 181 4.09 -6.27 11.53
CA ALA A 181 5.43 -5.91 11.08
C ALA A 181 5.44 -5.53 9.59
N THR A 182 4.75 -6.30 8.74
CA THR A 182 4.58 -5.99 7.32
C THR A 182 3.90 -4.63 7.09
N THR A 183 2.81 -4.36 7.84
CA THR A 183 2.11 -3.06 7.75
C THR A 183 3.00 -1.90 8.21
N GLU A 184 3.76 -2.12 9.27
CA GLU A 184 4.70 -1.13 9.81
C GLU A 184 5.82 -0.81 8.81
N ARG A 185 6.42 -1.83 8.20
CA ARG A 185 7.44 -1.69 7.16
C ARG A 185 6.88 -0.98 5.93
N THR A 186 5.65 -1.31 5.53
CA THR A 186 4.96 -0.67 4.41
C THR A 186 4.70 0.81 4.69
N ALA A 187 4.32 1.17 5.92
CA ALA A 187 4.14 2.58 6.29
C ALA A 187 5.45 3.37 6.22
N LYS A 188 6.58 2.78 6.66
CA LYS A 188 7.92 3.38 6.51
C LYS A 188 8.30 3.55 5.05
N LEU A 189 8.06 2.54 4.21
CA LEU A 189 8.31 2.60 2.77
C LEU A 189 7.48 3.70 2.11
N ALA A 190 6.18 3.76 2.39
CA ALA A 190 5.29 4.78 1.85
C ALA A 190 5.75 6.19 2.24
N ALA A 191 6.13 6.41 3.50
CA ALA A 191 6.66 7.69 3.98
C ALA A 191 7.95 8.10 3.25
N TRP A 192 8.86 7.15 3.04
CA TRP A 192 10.08 7.40 2.29
C TRP A 192 9.80 7.71 0.81
N LEU A 193 8.85 7.00 0.18
CA LEU A 193 8.44 7.26 -1.20
C LEU A 193 7.76 8.63 -1.35
N MET A 194 6.93 9.03 -0.37
CA MET A 194 6.36 10.39 -0.30
C MET A 194 7.47 11.44 -0.31
N TYR A 195 8.46 11.28 0.55
CA TYR A 195 9.61 12.20 0.64
C TYR A 195 10.40 12.25 -0.67
N LYS A 196 10.79 11.08 -1.19
CA LYS A 196 11.60 10.95 -2.41
C LYS A 196 10.93 11.56 -3.65
N HIS A 197 9.62 11.34 -3.81
CA HIS A 197 8.87 11.74 -4.99
C HIS A 197 7.96 12.96 -4.78
N LYS A 198 8.03 13.58 -3.60
CA LYS A 198 7.17 14.73 -3.22
C LYS A 198 5.68 14.43 -3.36
N ILE A 199 5.28 13.19 -3.08
CA ILE A 199 3.89 12.73 -3.13
C ILE A 199 3.21 13.08 -1.80
N PRO A 200 2.09 13.84 -1.80
CA PRO A 200 1.40 14.18 -0.56
C PRO A 200 0.69 12.96 0.04
N LEU A 201 0.44 12.97 1.35
CA LEU A 201 -0.24 11.89 2.08
C LEU A 201 -1.60 11.53 1.47
N SER A 202 -2.33 12.51 0.95
CA SER A 202 -3.61 12.32 0.28
C SER A 202 -3.54 11.48 -1.00
N LYS A 203 -2.36 11.24 -1.52
CA LYS A 203 -2.08 10.41 -2.70
C LYS A 203 -1.50 9.03 -2.34
N VAL A 204 -1.42 8.70 -1.06
CA VAL A 204 -1.27 7.32 -0.59
C VAL A 204 -2.66 6.71 -0.52
N VAL A 205 -2.95 5.77 -1.40
CA VAL A 205 -4.31 5.27 -1.63
C VAL A 205 -4.35 3.73 -1.60
N PRO A 206 -5.48 3.12 -1.19
CA PRO A 206 -5.66 1.68 -1.36
C PRO A 206 -5.96 1.35 -2.82
N HIS A 207 -5.72 0.10 -3.25
CA HIS A 207 -6.15 -0.35 -4.59
C HIS A 207 -7.64 -0.11 -4.84
N TYR A 208 -8.45 -0.15 -3.80
CA TYR A 208 -9.87 0.21 -3.85
C TYR A 208 -10.16 1.52 -4.62
N THR A 209 -9.25 2.48 -4.57
CA THR A 209 -9.41 3.80 -5.23
C THR A 209 -9.54 3.70 -6.76
N TRP A 210 -9.03 2.64 -7.36
CA TRP A 210 -8.94 2.48 -8.81
C TRP A 210 -10.01 1.54 -9.33
N PRO A 211 -11.08 2.04 -9.99
CA PRO A 211 -12.10 1.19 -10.57
C PRO A 211 -11.52 0.40 -11.76
N ARG A 212 -11.79 -0.89 -11.77
CA ARG A 212 -11.33 -1.82 -12.81
C ARG A 212 -12.39 -1.93 -13.89
N LYS A 213 -12.08 -1.48 -15.10
CA LYS A 213 -12.98 -1.56 -16.26
C LYS A 213 -13.46 -3.00 -16.48
N GLY A 214 -14.77 -3.17 -16.70
CA GLY A 214 -15.39 -4.48 -16.95
C GLY A 214 -15.43 -5.43 -15.76
N LYS A 215 -15.25 -4.93 -14.51
CA LYS A 215 -15.43 -5.70 -13.29
C LYS A 215 -16.64 -5.20 -12.50
N ASN A 216 -17.32 -6.14 -11.83
CA ASN A 216 -18.40 -5.86 -10.89
C ASN A 216 -18.13 -6.64 -9.58
N PRO A 217 -17.96 -5.97 -8.44
CA PRO A 217 -17.81 -4.51 -8.32
C PRO A 217 -16.50 -4.00 -8.97
N PRO A 218 -16.48 -2.76 -9.46
CA PRO A 218 -15.29 -2.20 -10.10
C PRO A 218 -14.15 -1.98 -9.10
N ASN A 219 -14.45 -1.59 -7.87
CA ASN A 219 -13.49 -1.32 -6.82
C ASN A 219 -13.10 -2.61 -6.08
N LYS A 220 -11.83 -2.96 -6.09
CA LYS A 220 -11.34 -4.17 -5.42
C LYS A 220 -11.27 -3.96 -3.90
N ASN A 221 -11.76 -4.91 -3.11
CA ASN A 221 -11.50 -4.94 -1.66
C ASN A 221 -10.01 -5.26 -1.39
N CYS A 222 -9.16 -4.25 -1.54
CA CYS A 222 -7.71 -4.39 -1.41
C CYS A 222 -7.05 -3.06 -0.97
N PRO A 223 -6.21 -3.07 0.05
CA PRO A 223 -5.83 -4.20 0.90
C PRO A 223 -6.95 -4.51 1.92
N HIS A 224 -7.53 -5.70 1.87
CA HIS A 224 -8.78 -6.03 2.56
C HIS A 224 -8.73 -5.84 4.08
N PHE A 225 -7.60 -6.14 4.73
CA PHE A 225 -7.46 -6.03 6.18
C PHE A 225 -7.26 -4.57 6.67
N LEU A 226 -6.99 -3.63 5.77
CA LEU A 226 -6.93 -2.18 6.05
C LEU A 226 -8.22 -1.45 5.65
N LEU A 227 -9.22 -2.18 5.16
CA LEU A 227 -10.52 -1.63 4.80
C LEU A 227 -11.58 -2.05 5.83
N ASP A 228 -12.58 -1.20 6.02
CA ASP A 228 -13.74 -1.47 6.87
C ASP A 228 -14.91 -1.86 5.95
N ASN A 229 -15.37 -3.11 6.07
CA ASN A 229 -16.43 -3.66 5.20
C ASN A 229 -16.16 -3.42 3.70
N GLY A 230 -14.89 -3.64 3.27
CA GLY A 230 -14.49 -3.49 1.87
C GLY A 230 -14.27 -2.05 1.39
N ARG A 231 -14.32 -1.04 2.28
CA ARG A 231 -14.16 0.39 1.94
C ARG A 231 -13.12 1.08 2.82
N PRO A 232 -12.44 2.14 2.34
CA PRO A 232 -11.56 2.95 3.16
C PRO A 232 -12.34 3.60 4.32
N GLY A 233 -11.94 3.30 5.55
CA GLY A 233 -12.59 3.78 6.76
C GLY A 233 -11.59 4.02 7.89
N TYR A 234 -11.92 3.58 9.11
CA TYR A 234 -11.11 3.79 10.31
C TYR A 234 -9.74 3.11 10.21
N LYS A 235 -9.70 1.84 9.74
CA LYS A 235 -8.45 1.08 9.59
C LYS A 235 -7.49 1.74 8.59
N TRP A 236 -8.03 2.19 7.45
CA TRP A 236 -7.24 2.91 6.44
C TRP A 236 -6.69 4.22 7.00
N ARG A 237 -7.50 5.01 7.71
CA ARG A 237 -7.03 6.22 8.40
C ARG A 237 -5.96 5.92 9.45
N GLY A 238 -6.07 4.78 10.14
CA GLY A 238 -5.04 4.29 11.06
C GLY A 238 -3.70 4.05 10.38
N PHE A 239 -3.72 3.40 9.21
CA PHE A 239 -2.54 3.22 8.38
C PHE A 239 -1.94 4.55 7.92
N LEU A 240 -2.77 5.48 7.43
CA LEU A 240 -2.30 6.81 7.00
C LEU A 240 -1.66 7.60 8.15
N ARG A 241 -2.18 7.50 9.38
CA ARG A 241 -1.53 8.12 10.56
C ARG A 241 -0.13 7.56 10.82
N LYS A 242 0.09 6.26 10.62
CA LYS A 242 1.44 5.65 10.70
C LYS A 242 2.36 6.22 9.61
N VAL A 243 1.90 6.28 8.37
CA VAL A 243 2.66 6.86 7.25
C VAL A 243 3.05 8.31 7.55
N ASP A 244 2.09 9.14 7.97
CA ASP A 244 2.33 10.55 8.32
C ASP A 244 3.34 10.71 9.47
N SER A 245 3.24 9.87 10.49
CA SER A 245 4.19 9.86 11.62
C SER A 245 5.63 9.66 11.14
N TYR A 246 5.88 8.71 10.24
CA TYR A 246 7.22 8.49 9.66
C TYR A 246 7.64 9.59 8.70
N TYR A 247 6.71 10.09 7.88
CA TYR A 247 6.98 11.20 6.97
C TYR A 247 7.42 12.45 7.72
N ARG A 248 6.74 12.83 8.79
CA ARG A 248 7.11 13.98 9.63
C ARG A 248 8.48 13.85 10.26
N LYS A 249 8.87 12.63 10.68
CA LYS A 249 10.21 12.38 11.24
C LYS A 249 11.34 12.66 10.25
N ILE A 250 11.14 12.39 8.97
CA ILE A 250 12.15 12.62 7.93
C ILE A 250 12.04 14.00 7.28
N ALA A 251 10.84 14.56 7.13
CA ALA A 251 10.63 15.87 6.51
C ALA A 251 11.16 17.00 7.40
N SER A 252 11.05 16.89 8.71
CA SER A 252 11.59 17.86 9.67
C SER A 252 13.11 17.90 9.73
N GLY A 253 13.80 16.89 9.15
CA GLY A 253 15.26 16.84 9.05
C GLY A 253 15.84 17.49 7.79
N ALA A 254 14.99 17.93 6.86
CA ALA A 254 15.42 18.51 5.59
C ALA A 254 15.69 20.04 5.66
N TYR A 255 15.43 20.66 6.82
CA TYR A 255 15.61 22.11 7.04
C TYR A 255 16.61 22.40 8.16
N GLY A 256 17.59 21.54 8.36
CA GLY A 256 18.70 21.74 9.29
C GLY A 256 20.03 21.69 8.59
#